data_0e864e82d51717c0e53e7f4fc5c2a857
#
_entry.id   0e864e82d51717c0e53e7f4fc5c2a857
#
_cell.length_a   1.000
_cell.length_b   1.000
_cell.length_c   1.000
_cell.angle_alpha   90.00
_cell.angle_beta   90.00
_cell.angle_gamma   90.00
#
_symmetry.space_group_name_H-M   'P 1'
#
loop_
_entity.id
_entity.type
_entity.pdbx_description
1 polymer ?
#
loop_
_entity_poly.entity_id
_entity_poly.type
_entity_poly.pdbx_seq_one_letter_code
_entity_poly.pdbx_strand_id
1 'polypeptide(L)'
;MNTAKVDKVIEPRDIRHKLGLNQQQFWSKIGVTQSGGSRYESGRNMPRPVRELLRLAHVEQIDIQRIKRDDVDIVEFLKSENPEAYKALKKEARAWRKSR
;
A
#
# COMPACT_ATOMS: atom_id res chain seq x y z
N MET A 1 -14.27 11.81 2.00
CA MET A 1 -14.08 10.55 1.28
C MET A 1 -14.75 9.40 2.03
N ASN A 2 -15.37 8.53 1.32
CA ASN A 2 -16.11 7.43 1.90
C ASN A 2 -15.21 6.19 2.04
N THR A 3 -14.79 5.89 3.27
CA THR A 3 -13.90 4.75 3.53
C THR A 3 -14.59 3.41 3.24
N ALA A 4 -15.90 3.31 3.44
CA ALA A 4 -16.65 2.09 3.15
C ALA A 4 -16.60 1.76 1.66
N LYS A 5 -16.63 2.77 0.80
CA LYS A 5 -16.53 2.59 -0.64
C LYS A 5 -15.14 2.08 -1.03
N VAL A 6 -14.09 2.62 -0.40
CA VAL A 6 -12.72 2.16 -0.62
C VAL A 6 -12.58 0.72 -0.17
N ASP A 7 -13.13 0.36 0.99
CA ASP A 7 -13.07 -1.00 1.50
C ASP A 7 -13.73 -1.99 0.55
N LYS A 8 -14.84 -1.58 -0.08
CA LYS A 8 -15.58 -2.45 -1.01
C LYS A 8 -14.82 -2.75 -2.29
N VAL A 9 -13.92 -1.85 -2.73
CA VAL A 9 -13.15 -2.07 -3.96
C VAL A 9 -11.87 -2.86 -3.71
N ILE A 10 -11.53 -3.11 -2.45
CA ILE A 10 -10.34 -3.90 -2.14
C ILE A 10 -10.72 -5.38 -2.12
N GLU A 11 -10.42 -6.06 -3.21
CA GLU A 11 -10.59 -7.50 -3.34
C GLU A 11 -9.20 -8.13 -3.37
N PRO A 12 -8.74 -8.73 -2.24
CA PRO A 12 -7.36 -9.19 -2.15
C PRO A 12 -6.96 -10.15 -3.26
N ARG A 13 -7.85 -11.08 -3.60
CA ARG A 13 -7.56 -12.06 -4.65
C ARG A 13 -7.29 -11.40 -5.99
N ASP A 14 -8.10 -10.42 -6.34
CA ASP A 14 -7.96 -9.71 -7.62
C ASP A 14 -6.65 -8.93 -7.66
N ILE A 15 -6.33 -8.23 -6.58
CA ILE A 15 -5.08 -7.49 -6.48
C ILE A 15 -3.89 -8.44 -6.60
N ARG A 16 -3.97 -9.56 -5.88
CA ARG A 16 -2.91 -10.56 -5.89
C ARG A 16 -2.66 -11.10 -7.30
N HIS A 17 -3.73 -11.43 -8.01
CA HIS A 17 -3.62 -11.95 -9.38
C HIS A 17 -3.01 -10.92 -10.32
N LYS A 18 -3.40 -9.66 -10.20
CA LYS A 18 -2.83 -8.59 -11.01
C LYS A 18 -1.33 -8.42 -10.77
N LEU A 19 -0.89 -8.65 -9.53
CA LEU A 19 0.53 -8.54 -9.19
C LEU A 19 1.32 -9.80 -9.54
N GLY A 20 0.64 -10.89 -9.94
CA GLY A 20 1.30 -12.13 -10.28
C GLY A 20 1.90 -12.87 -9.08
N LEU A 21 1.34 -12.66 -7.90
CA LEU A 21 1.85 -13.26 -6.68
C LEU A 21 0.99 -14.44 -6.22
N ASN A 22 1.62 -15.43 -5.59
CA ASN A 22 0.87 -16.47 -4.91
C ASN A 22 0.42 -16.00 -3.54
N GLN A 23 -0.41 -16.79 -2.86
CA GLN A 23 -0.96 -16.38 -1.56
C GLN A 23 0.13 -16.13 -0.52
N GLN A 24 1.13 -16.97 -0.45
CA GLN A 24 2.19 -16.80 0.53
C GLN A 24 2.98 -15.53 0.27
N GLN A 25 3.35 -15.27 -0.98
CA GLN A 25 4.09 -14.06 -1.35
C GLN A 25 3.31 -12.80 -1.02
N PHE A 26 2.03 -12.82 -1.34
CA PHE A 26 1.17 -11.66 -1.15
C PHE A 26 0.96 -11.33 0.32
N TRP A 27 0.51 -12.33 1.08
CA TRP A 27 0.11 -12.12 2.47
C TRP A 27 1.29 -11.96 3.41
N SER A 28 2.41 -12.63 3.13
CA SER A 28 3.59 -12.52 3.99
C SER A 28 4.16 -11.11 4.02
N LYS A 29 3.96 -10.32 2.98
CA LYS A 29 4.44 -8.94 2.96
C LYS A 29 3.81 -8.07 4.03
N ILE A 30 2.63 -8.44 4.51
CA ILE A 30 1.96 -7.70 5.58
C ILE A 30 1.84 -8.52 6.86
N GLY A 31 2.62 -9.59 6.97
CA GLY A 31 2.68 -10.38 8.20
C GLY A 31 1.51 -11.32 8.42
N VAL A 32 0.76 -11.63 7.37
CA VAL A 32 -0.37 -12.57 7.44
C VAL A 32 0.09 -13.92 6.89
N THR A 33 -0.27 -15.00 7.56
CA THR A 33 0.05 -16.34 7.09
C THR A 33 -0.75 -16.69 5.84
N GLN A 34 -0.27 -17.68 5.08
CA GLN A 34 -1.00 -18.15 3.92
C GLN A 34 -2.41 -18.61 4.30
N SER A 35 -2.53 -19.35 5.41
CA SER A 35 -3.83 -19.84 5.90
C SER A 35 -4.79 -18.69 6.20
N GLY A 36 -4.29 -17.67 6.91
CA GLY A 36 -5.08 -16.49 7.22
C GLY A 36 -5.49 -15.74 5.97
N GLY A 37 -4.56 -15.57 5.05
CA GLY A 37 -4.83 -14.90 3.79
C GLY A 37 -5.85 -15.65 2.94
N SER A 38 -5.74 -16.97 2.91
CA SER A 38 -6.70 -17.81 2.17
C SER A 38 -8.12 -17.60 2.70
N ARG A 39 -8.27 -17.50 4.02
CA ARG A 39 -9.58 -17.25 4.63
C ARG A 39 -10.12 -15.87 4.24
N TYR A 40 -9.26 -14.85 4.23
CA TYR A 40 -9.68 -13.52 3.80
C TYR A 40 -10.13 -13.53 2.33
N GLU A 41 -9.41 -14.25 1.48
CA GLU A 41 -9.80 -14.36 0.06
C GLU A 41 -11.09 -15.15 -0.12
N SER A 42 -11.43 -16.00 0.84
CA SER A 42 -12.65 -16.81 0.81
C SER A 42 -13.85 -16.11 1.46
N GLY A 43 -13.70 -14.88 1.87
CA GLY A 43 -14.83 -14.09 2.36
C GLY A 43 -14.80 -13.70 3.82
N ARG A 44 -13.80 -14.13 4.59
CA ARG A 44 -13.66 -13.70 5.97
C ARG A 44 -13.38 -12.20 6.00
N ASN A 45 -14.02 -11.48 6.90
CA ASN A 45 -13.78 -10.05 7.04
C ASN A 45 -12.36 -9.78 7.50
N MET A 46 -11.70 -8.86 6.79
CA MET A 46 -10.38 -8.40 7.21
C MET A 46 -10.52 -7.34 8.29
N PRO A 47 -9.79 -7.47 9.41
CA PRO A 47 -9.73 -6.37 10.37
C PRO A 47 -9.15 -5.13 9.72
N ARG A 48 -9.51 -3.96 10.25
CA ARG A 48 -9.05 -2.71 9.68
C ARG A 48 -7.54 -2.60 9.55
N PRO A 49 -6.73 -3.02 10.54
CA PRO A 49 -5.27 -2.98 10.39
C PRO A 49 -4.78 -3.78 9.19
N VAL A 50 -5.38 -4.94 8.95
CA VAL A 50 -5.00 -5.77 7.80
C VAL A 50 -5.33 -5.06 6.50
N ARG A 51 -6.52 -4.45 6.40
CA ARG A 51 -6.92 -3.69 5.21
C ARG A 51 -5.98 -2.52 4.95
N GLU A 52 -5.59 -1.81 6.01
CA GLU A 52 -4.68 -0.66 5.86
C GLU A 52 -3.30 -1.10 5.40
N LEU A 53 -2.77 -2.18 5.96
CA LEU A 53 -1.47 -2.70 5.53
C LEU A 53 -1.53 -3.21 4.10
N LEU A 54 -2.62 -3.86 3.74
CA LEU A 54 -2.80 -4.36 2.37
C LEU A 54 -2.82 -3.19 1.38
N ARG A 55 -3.52 -2.12 1.73
CA ARG A 55 -3.57 -0.93 0.87
C ARG A 55 -2.18 -0.35 0.66
N LEU A 56 -1.43 -0.16 1.75
CA LEU A 56 -0.09 0.41 1.65
C LEU A 56 0.86 -0.46 0.85
N ALA A 57 0.87 -1.77 1.14
CA ALA A 57 1.85 -2.66 0.53
C ALA A 57 1.50 -3.04 -0.90
N HIS A 58 0.21 -3.21 -1.21
CA HIS A 58 -0.19 -3.78 -2.49
C HIS A 58 -0.93 -2.82 -3.41
N VAL A 59 -1.73 -1.91 -2.88
CA VAL A 59 -2.38 -0.90 -3.72
C VAL A 59 -1.42 0.25 -4.01
N GLU A 60 -0.80 0.80 -2.96
CA GLU A 60 0.19 1.87 -3.11
C GLU A 60 1.57 1.35 -3.49
N GLN A 61 1.79 0.04 -3.32
CA GLN A 61 3.04 -0.63 -3.62
C GLN A 61 4.24 -0.05 -2.88
N ILE A 62 4.03 0.22 -1.60
CA ILE A 62 5.07 0.70 -0.69
C ILE A 62 5.66 -0.49 0.06
N ASP A 63 6.99 -0.59 0.07
CA ASP A 63 7.66 -1.61 0.88
C ASP A 63 7.65 -1.13 2.33
N ILE A 64 6.67 -1.59 3.10
CA ILE A 64 6.44 -1.12 4.47
C ILE A 64 7.57 -1.52 5.42
N GLN A 65 8.41 -2.49 5.03
CA GLN A 65 9.54 -2.92 5.86
C GLN A 65 10.75 -2.00 5.69
N ARG A 66 10.79 -1.20 4.63
CA ARG A 66 11.93 -0.35 4.32
C ARG A 66 11.69 1.12 4.62
N ILE A 67 10.44 1.52 4.78
CA ILE A 67 10.14 2.91 5.05
C ILE A 67 10.53 3.26 6.50
N LYS A 68 11.16 4.40 6.68
CA LYS A 68 11.67 4.86 7.97
C LYS A 68 11.02 6.17 8.35
N ARG A 69 11.13 6.52 9.65
CA ARG A 69 10.62 7.79 10.14
C ARG A 69 11.19 8.98 9.35
N ASP A 70 12.48 8.92 9.02
CA ASP A 70 13.13 9.99 8.28
C ASP A 70 12.50 10.22 6.91
N ASP A 71 12.06 9.14 6.25
CA ASP A 71 11.41 9.26 4.94
C ASP A 71 10.11 10.03 5.04
N VAL A 72 9.33 9.76 6.09
CA VAL A 72 8.08 10.45 6.34
C VAL A 72 8.33 11.89 6.78
N ASP A 73 9.35 12.11 7.60
CA ASP A 73 9.69 13.47 8.05
C ASP A 73 10.02 14.38 6.88
N ILE A 74 10.78 13.88 5.90
CA ILE A 74 11.10 14.66 4.70
C ILE A 74 9.83 15.08 3.97
N VAL A 75 8.91 14.13 3.80
CA VAL A 75 7.65 14.41 3.11
C VAL A 75 6.82 15.43 3.89
N GLU A 76 6.67 15.22 5.19
CA GLU A 76 5.90 16.13 6.04
C GLU A 76 6.51 17.53 6.09
N PHE A 77 7.84 17.59 6.19
CA PHE A 77 8.56 18.86 6.18
C PHE A 77 8.30 19.64 4.88
N LEU A 78 8.45 18.98 3.74
CA LEU A 78 8.24 19.62 2.46
C LEU A 78 6.79 20.11 2.30
N LYS A 79 5.83 19.29 2.69
CA LYS A 79 4.42 19.68 2.58
C LYS A 79 4.10 20.89 3.46
N SER A 80 4.69 20.96 4.63
CA SER A 80 4.43 22.02 5.60
C SER A 80 5.21 23.30 5.30
N GLU A 81 6.52 23.16 5.05
CA GLU A 81 7.43 24.30 4.99
C GLU A 81 7.73 24.78 3.57
N ASN A 82 7.55 23.92 2.57
CA ASN A 82 7.81 24.29 1.19
C ASN A 82 6.90 23.52 0.24
N PRO A 83 5.59 23.81 0.27
CA PRO A 83 4.61 23.06 -0.55
C PRO A 83 4.88 23.16 -2.05
N GLU A 84 5.46 24.26 -2.53
CA GLU A 84 5.77 24.40 -3.96
C GLU A 84 6.87 23.43 -4.35
N ALA A 85 7.91 23.30 -3.53
CA ALA A 85 8.96 22.30 -3.76
C ALA A 85 8.39 20.89 -3.72
N TYR A 86 7.48 20.64 -2.79
CA TYR A 86 6.84 19.32 -2.70
C TYR A 86 6.13 18.97 -4.02
N LYS A 87 5.36 19.90 -4.57
CA LYS A 87 4.63 19.67 -5.81
C LYS A 87 5.57 19.39 -6.98
N ALA A 88 6.64 20.17 -7.09
CA ALA A 88 7.60 20.00 -8.15
C ALA A 88 8.33 18.67 -8.05
N LEU A 89 8.80 18.34 -6.86
CA LEU A 89 9.51 17.07 -6.63
C LEU A 89 8.61 15.86 -6.81
N LYS A 90 7.35 15.99 -6.43
CA LYS A 90 6.38 14.90 -6.62
C LYS A 90 6.23 14.56 -8.11
N LYS A 91 6.16 15.57 -8.94
CA LYS A 91 6.05 15.39 -10.39
C LYS A 91 7.29 14.70 -10.94
N GLU A 92 8.46 15.17 -10.53
CA GLU A 92 9.73 14.56 -10.96
C GLU A 92 9.86 13.14 -10.47
N ALA A 93 9.48 12.88 -9.23
CA ALA A 93 9.55 11.54 -8.63
C ALA A 93 8.67 10.54 -9.37
N ARG A 94 7.47 10.97 -9.76
CA ARG A 94 6.57 10.11 -10.55
C ARG A 94 7.17 9.75 -11.89
N ALA A 95 7.77 10.72 -12.57
CA ALA A 95 8.42 10.46 -13.85
C ALA A 95 9.60 9.52 -13.69
N TRP A 96 10.40 9.73 -12.65
CA TRP A 96 11.53 8.86 -12.33
C TRP A 96 11.07 7.43 -12.07
N ARG A 97 9.99 7.26 -11.30
CA ARG A 97 9.47 5.93 -10.98
C ARG A 97 9.01 5.20 -12.24
N LYS A 98 8.37 5.91 -13.17
CA LYS A 98 7.89 5.31 -14.41
C LYS A 98 9.02 4.90 -15.35
N SER A 99 10.16 5.55 -15.26
CA SER A 99 11.31 5.27 -16.12
C SER A 99 12.18 4.11 -15.64
N ARG A 100 11.91 3.57 -14.46
CA ARG A 100 12.68 2.46 -13.88
C ARG A 100 12.23 1.11 -14.36
#